data_e78fba364d5b023f2e81bcae9fb3d572
#
_entry.id   e78fba364d5b023f2e81bcae9fb3d572
#
_cell.length_a   1.000
_cell.length_b   1.000
_cell.length_c   1.000
_cell.angle_alpha   90.00
_cell.angle_beta   90.00
_cell.angle_gamma   90.00
#
_symmetry.space_group_name_H-M   'P 1'
#
loop_
_entity.id
_entity.type
_entity.pdbx_description
1 polymer ?
#
loop_
_entity_poly.entity_id
_entity_poly.type
_entity_poly.pdbx_seq_one_letter_code
_entity_poly.pdbx_strand_id
1 'polypeptide(L)'
;PTAVGPTKNKEEGDILVDTHGAYLISPRTVAAELGTPFVDLNALTHCLVQSLGREKSKELFMWIPANTYKFCPDGKIDNTHLNIYGGKVVAAIAAKAIAETVPEFKQYVKPGILSLPTIK
;
A
#
# COMPACT_ATOMS: atom_id res chain seq x y z
N PRO A 1 1.99 -0.19 -4.65
CA PRO A 1 3.01 -0.40 -3.62
C PRO A 1 4.27 -0.96 -4.23
N THR A 2 5.40 -0.52 -3.75
CA THR A 2 6.72 -0.88 -4.24
C THR A 2 7.31 -2.01 -3.39
N ALA A 3 8.17 -2.81 -3.99
CA ALA A 3 8.85 -3.87 -3.25
C ALA A 3 9.81 -3.28 -2.21
N VAL A 4 9.95 -3.97 -1.07
CA VAL A 4 11.00 -3.66 -0.11
C VAL A 4 12.33 -4.12 -0.70
N GLY A 5 13.20 -3.18 -1.02
CA GLY A 5 14.52 -3.45 -1.56
C GLY A 5 15.58 -3.67 -0.48
N PRO A 6 16.73 -4.26 -0.83
CA PRO A 6 17.86 -4.33 0.07
C PRO A 6 18.38 -2.93 0.35
N THR A 7 18.71 -2.65 1.59
CA THR A 7 19.38 -1.40 1.96
C THR A 7 20.81 -1.40 1.45
N LYS A 8 21.29 -0.24 1.09
CA LYS A 8 22.72 -0.02 0.87
C LYS A 8 23.49 -0.08 2.18
N ASN A 9 22.81 0.26 3.27
CA ASN A 9 23.36 0.20 4.62
C ASN A 9 22.54 -0.78 5.46
N LYS A 10 23.10 -1.94 5.74
CA LYS A 10 22.46 -3.02 6.51
C LYS A 10 22.18 -2.63 7.97
N GLU A 11 22.92 -1.67 8.52
CA GLU A 11 22.76 -1.21 9.90
C GLU A 11 21.50 -0.38 10.08
N GLU A 12 21.00 0.23 9.00
CA GLU A 12 19.79 1.07 9.01
C GLU A 12 18.51 0.29 8.69
N GLY A 13 18.60 -1.01 8.43
CA GLY A 13 17.47 -1.82 8.02
C GLY A 13 17.14 -1.72 6.53
N ASP A 14 16.01 -2.25 6.12
CA ASP A 14 15.56 -2.26 4.73
C ASP A 14 14.82 -0.95 4.38
N ILE A 15 15.14 -0.38 3.23
CA ILE A 15 14.46 0.78 2.69
C ILE A 15 13.58 0.34 1.51
N LEU A 16 12.32 0.78 1.52
CA LEU A 16 11.40 0.52 0.42
C LEU A 16 11.86 1.27 -0.83
N VAL A 17 11.98 0.55 -1.93
CA VAL A 17 12.34 1.14 -3.22
C VAL A 17 11.11 1.77 -3.86
N ASP A 18 11.17 3.07 -4.14
CA ASP A 18 10.16 3.75 -4.96
C ASP A 18 10.40 3.44 -6.44
N THR A 19 9.45 2.73 -7.05
CA THR A 19 9.48 2.40 -8.47
C THR A 19 8.53 3.26 -9.31
N HIS A 20 7.74 4.15 -8.70
CA HIS A 20 6.80 5.02 -9.40
C HIS A 20 7.44 6.34 -9.82
N GLY A 21 8.40 6.85 -9.04
CA GLY A 21 9.19 8.03 -9.39
C GLY A 21 8.35 9.23 -9.80
N ALA A 22 8.70 9.83 -10.93
CA ALA A 22 8.05 11.03 -11.46
C ALA A 22 6.57 10.86 -11.84
N TYR A 23 6.08 9.64 -12.03
CA TYR A 23 4.65 9.41 -12.32
C TYR A 23 3.72 9.86 -11.20
N LEU A 24 4.22 9.99 -9.97
CA LEU A 24 3.44 10.49 -8.84
C LEU A 24 3.23 12.00 -8.86
N ILE A 25 4.02 12.75 -9.63
CA ILE A 25 3.97 14.22 -9.69
C ILE A 25 2.68 14.67 -10.35
N SER A 26 2.35 14.13 -11.52
CA SER A 26 1.20 14.57 -12.32
C SER A 26 -0.13 14.52 -11.57
N PRO A 27 -0.55 13.42 -10.93
CA PRO A 27 -1.84 13.39 -10.21
C PRO A 27 -1.86 14.35 -9.02
N ARG A 28 -0.75 14.54 -8.33
CA ARG A 28 -0.63 15.51 -7.23
C ARG A 28 -0.79 16.95 -7.73
N THR A 29 -0.09 17.28 -8.82
CA THR A 29 -0.14 18.62 -9.43
C THR A 29 -1.53 18.93 -9.95
N VAL A 30 -2.15 18.03 -10.72
CA VAL A 30 -3.48 18.23 -11.29
C VAL A 30 -4.53 18.39 -10.19
N ALA A 31 -4.48 17.59 -9.14
CA ALA A 31 -5.39 17.72 -8.01
C ALA A 31 -5.25 19.10 -7.33
N ALA A 32 -4.02 19.57 -7.14
CA ALA A 32 -3.77 20.88 -6.56
C ALA A 32 -4.26 22.02 -7.47
N GLU A 33 -3.98 21.96 -8.76
CA GLU A 33 -4.39 22.97 -9.75
C GLU A 33 -5.92 23.09 -9.87
N LEU A 34 -6.62 21.96 -9.79
CA LEU A 34 -8.10 21.92 -9.91
C LEU A 34 -8.81 22.06 -8.56
N GLY A 35 -8.10 22.12 -7.45
CA GLY A 35 -8.69 22.12 -6.12
C GLY A 35 -9.48 20.86 -5.80
N THR A 36 -9.14 19.73 -6.44
CA THR A 36 -9.82 18.44 -6.26
C THR A 36 -9.30 17.74 -5.00
N PRO A 37 -10.19 17.20 -4.14
CA PRO A 37 -9.76 16.36 -3.02
C PRO A 37 -8.85 15.23 -3.49
N PHE A 38 -7.72 15.04 -2.80
CA PHE A 38 -6.70 14.08 -3.19
C PHE A 38 -6.28 13.20 -2.02
N VAL A 39 -6.31 11.89 -2.23
CA VAL A 39 -5.77 10.91 -1.28
C VAL A 39 -4.47 10.36 -1.85
N ASP A 40 -3.36 10.65 -1.18
CA ASP A 40 -2.05 10.11 -1.54
C ASP A 40 -1.89 8.67 -1.05
N LEU A 41 -2.57 7.75 -1.74
CA LEU A 41 -2.54 6.33 -1.40
C LEU A 41 -1.13 5.72 -1.56
N ASN A 42 -0.31 6.26 -2.45
CA ASN A 42 1.09 5.85 -2.59
C ASN A 42 1.86 6.15 -1.30
N ALA A 43 1.75 7.35 -0.77
CA ALA A 43 2.42 7.72 0.48
C ALA A 43 1.96 6.82 1.65
N LEU A 44 0.65 6.59 1.79
CA LEU A 44 0.08 5.75 2.84
C LEU A 44 0.54 4.29 2.74
N THR A 45 0.51 3.71 1.55
CA THR A 45 0.96 2.33 1.34
C THR A 45 2.47 2.20 1.45
N HIS A 46 3.23 3.22 1.06
CA HIS A 46 4.68 3.28 1.28
C HIS A 46 5.00 3.21 2.78
N CYS A 47 4.36 4.05 3.60
CA CYS A 47 4.53 4.02 5.06
C CYS A 47 4.16 2.66 5.65
N LEU A 48 3.04 2.05 5.22
CA LEU A 48 2.65 0.71 5.65
C LEU A 48 3.73 -0.32 5.34
N VAL A 49 4.13 -0.43 4.08
CA VAL A 49 5.08 -1.46 3.63
C VAL A 49 6.45 -1.25 4.27
N GLN A 50 6.91 0.00 4.37
CA GLN A 50 8.16 0.33 5.05
C GLN A 50 8.12 -0.05 6.54
N SER A 51 7.01 0.21 7.23
CA SER A 51 6.86 -0.13 8.65
C SER A 51 6.83 -1.64 8.93
N LEU A 52 6.29 -2.41 8.00
CA LEU A 52 6.27 -3.88 8.08
C LEU A 52 7.65 -4.50 7.84
N GLY A 53 8.48 -3.82 7.07
CA GLY A 53 9.78 -4.34 6.67
C GLY A 53 9.70 -5.47 5.63
N ARG A 54 10.86 -6.00 5.27
CA ARG A 54 11.02 -6.96 4.18
C ARG A 54 10.17 -8.22 4.35
N GLU A 55 10.22 -8.83 5.51
CA GLU A 55 9.59 -10.15 5.70
C GLU A 55 8.08 -10.04 5.86
N LYS A 56 7.59 -9.17 6.75
CA LYS A 56 6.16 -9.03 6.99
C LYS A 56 5.41 -8.42 5.80
N SER A 57 6.05 -7.57 5.02
CA SER A 57 5.40 -6.98 3.83
C SER A 57 5.04 -8.02 2.77
N LYS A 58 5.74 -9.16 2.71
CA LYS A 58 5.40 -10.26 1.82
C LYS A 58 3.98 -10.78 2.02
N GLU A 59 3.46 -10.71 3.24
CA GLU A 59 2.10 -11.15 3.59
C GLU A 59 1.00 -10.35 2.84
N LEU A 60 1.32 -9.15 2.36
CA LEU A 60 0.40 -8.33 1.58
C LEU A 60 0.35 -8.71 0.09
N PHE A 61 1.37 -9.40 -0.42
CA PHE A 61 1.59 -9.62 -1.84
C PHE A 61 1.41 -11.08 -2.25
N MET A 62 1.49 -11.32 -3.57
CA MET A 62 1.32 -12.65 -4.16
C MET A 62 2.61 -13.48 -4.04
N TRP A 63 3.01 -13.78 -2.80
CA TRP A 63 4.06 -14.73 -2.50
C TRP A 63 3.44 -16.10 -2.27
N ILE A 64 3.59 -17.00 -3.25
CA ILE A 64 2.99 -18.33 -3.25
C ILE A 64 4.13 -19.34 -3.18
N PRO A 65 4.21 -20.15 -2.12
CA PRO A 65 5.19 -21.25 -2.05
C PRO A 65 4.96 -22.27 -3.17
N ALA A 66 6.01 -22.90 -3.63
CA ALA A 66 5.91 -23.99 -4.59
C ALA A 66 4.99 -25.11 -4.07
N ASN A 67 4.30 -25.76 -4.98
CA ASN A 67 3.35 -26.86 -4.70
C ASN A 67 2.11 -26.46 -3.87
N THR A 68 1.83 -25.16 -3.70
CA THR A 68 0.61 -24.71 -3.01
C THR A 68 -0.64 -24.89 -3.88
N TYR A 69 -0.55 -24.58 -5.15
CA TYR A 69 -1.67 -24.67 -6.10
C TYR A 69 -1.28 -25.42 -7.37
N LYS A 70 -2.19 -26.26 -7.88
CA LYS A 70 -1.98 -27.04 -9.11
C LYS A 70 -1.71 -26.16 -10.33
N PHE A 71 -2.30 -24.97 -10.40
CA PHE A 71 -2.13 -24.02 -11.50
C PHE A 71 -0.83 -23.17 -11.37
N CYS A 72 -0.12 -23.28 -10.26
CA CYS A 72 1.12 -22.57 -10.00
C CYS A 72 2.09 -23.48 -9.22
N PRO A 73 2.56 -24.59 -9.85
CA PRO A 73 3.35 -25.62 -9.15
C PRO A 73 4.70 -25.10 -8.65
N ASP A 74 5.32 -24.17 -9.39
CA ASP A 74 6.61 -23.59 -9.03
C ASP A 74 6.50 -22.46 -8.00
N GLY A 75 5.26 -22.09 -7.61
CA GLY A 75 5.01 -20.95 -6.75
C GLY A 75 5.15 -19.62 -7.50
N LYS A 76 5.09 -18.51 -6.75
CA LYS A 76 5.22 -17.17 -7.30
C LYS A 76 5.87 -16.23 -6.29
N ILE A 77 6.78 -15.38 -6.77
CA ILE A 77 7.36 -14.27 -6.02
C ILE A 77 6.94 -12.99 -6.72
N ASP A 78 5.98 -12.27 -6.12
CA ASP A 78 5.41 -11.07 -6.72
C ASP A 78 5.23 -10.00 -5.63
N ASN A 79 5.97 -8.91 -5.76
CA ASN A 79 5.95 -7.77 -4.84
C ASN A 79 5.06 -6.62 -5.35
N THR A 80 4.26 -6.86 -6.39
CA THR A 80 3.45 -5.83 -7.05
C THR A 80 1.96 -6.07 -6.83
N HIS A 81 1.51 -7.30 -7.04
CA HIS A 81 0.10 -7.65 -6.91
C HIS A 81 -0.24 -8.05 -5.48
N LEU A 82 -1.25 -7.39 -4.94
CA LEU A 82 -1.78 -7.71 -3.61
C LEU A 82 -2.51 -9.04 -3.62
N ASN A 83 -2.35 -9.83 -2.57
CA ASN A 83 -3.24 -10.95 -2.29
C ASN A 83 -4.55 -10.45 -1.65
N ILE A 84 -5.46 -11.37 -1.30
CA ILE A 84 -6.76 -11.02 -0.69
C ILE A 84 -6.58 -10.25 0.63
N TYR A 85 -5.64 -10.65 1.46
CA TYR A 85 -5.36 -9.96 2.73
C TYR A 85 -4.82 -8.55 2.48
N GLY A 86 -3.79 -8.42 1.65
CA GLY A 86 -3.22 -7.12 1.30
C GLY A 86 -4.24 -6.17 0.66
N GLY A 87 -5.10 -6.71 -0.22
CA GLY A 87 -6.20 -5.96 -0.81
C GLY A 87 -7.17 -5.41 0.24
N LYS A 88 -7.54 -6.21 1.24
CA LYS A 88 -8.40 -5.76 2.36
C LYS A 88 -7.71 -4.68 3.20
N VAL A 89 -6.43 -4.83 3.50
CA VAL A 89 -5.66 -3.85 4.28
C VAL A 89 -5.59 -2.52 3.53
N VAL A 90 -5.20 -2.54 2.27
CA VAL A 90 -5.10 -1.32 1.45
C VAL A 90 -6.47 -0.66 1.24
N ALA A 91 -7.52 -1.45 1.02
CA ALA A 91 -8.89 -0.94 0.90
C ALA A 91 -9.36 -0.23 2.19
N ALA A 92 -9.02 -0.77 3.36
CA ALA A 92 -9.35 -0.14 4.64
C ALA A 92 -8.63 1.20 4.81
N ILE A 93 -7.35 1.27 4.47
CA ILE A 93 -6.56 2.51 4.48
C ILE A 93 -7.16 3.54 3.52
N ALA A 94 -7.46 3.13 2.30
CA ALA A 94 -8.06 4.00 1.30
C ALA A 94 -9.42 4.55 1.74
N ALA A 95 -10.30 3.69 2.25
CA ALA A 95 -11.63 4.08 2.72
C ALA A 95 -11.56 5.09 3.87
N LYS A 96 -10.65 4.87 4.84
CA LYS A 96 -10.42 5.81 5.92
C LYS A 96 -9.91 7.15 5.42
N ALA A 97 -8.89 7.14 4.57
CA ALA A 97 -8.29 8.35 4.01
C ALA A 97 -9.29 9.16 3.16
N ILE A 98 -10.14 8.49 2.37
CA ILE A 98 -11.22 9.13 1.62
C ILE A 98 -12.21 9.81 2.58
N ALA A 99 -12.63 9.12 3.64
CA ALA A 99 -13.56 9.68 4.62
C ALA A 99 -12.96 10.87 5.41
N GLU A 100 -11.66 10.89 5.62
CA GLU A 100 -10.94 12.00 6.26
C GLU A 100 -10.77 13.19 5.30
N THR A 101 -10.54 12.92 4.01
CA THR A 101 -10.34 13.95 2.98
C THR A 101 -11.65 14.57 2.51
N VAL A 102 -12.71 13.77 2.41
CA VAL A 102 -14.06 14.15 1.97
C VAL A 102 -15.06 13.69 3.02
N PRO A 103 -15.37 14.53 4.03
CA PRO A 103 -16.17 14.14 5.20
C PRO A 103 -17.56 13.56 4.88
N GLU A 104 -18.16 13.93 3.74
CA GLU A 104 -19.45 13.40 3.29
C GLU A 104 -19.42 11.89 3.06
N PHE A 105 -18.26 11.31 2.78
CA PHE A 105 -18.11 9.87 2.60
C PHE A 105 -18.06 9.06 3.90
N LYS A 106 -17.94 9.72 5.07
CA LYS A 106 -17.93 9.01 6.37
C LYS A 106 -19.15 8.11 6.57
N GLN A 107 -20.31 8.55 6.12
CA GLN A 107 -21.56 7.80 6.24
C GLN A 107 -21.55 6.46 5.48
N TYR A 108 -20.67 6.29 4.49
CA TYR A 108 -20.55 5.08 3.68
C TYR A 108 -19.42 4.14 4.17
N VAL A 109 -18.62 4.57 5.13
CA VAL A 109 -17.50 3.80 5.65
C VAL A 109 -17.88 3.14 6.97
N LYS A 110 -17.59 1.85 7.08
CA LYS A 110 -17.88 1.08 8.31
C LYS A 110 -17.17 1.71 9.53
N PRO A 111 -17.87 1.83 10.69
CA PRO A 111 -17.29 2.45 11.87
C PRO A 111 -15.93 1.85 12.30
N GLY A 112 -15.76 0.53 12.18
CA GLY A 112 -14.50 -0.15 12.49
C GLY A 112 -13.32 0.29 11.61
N ILE A 113 -13.59 0.73 10.38
CA ILE A 113 -12.55 1.30 9.49
C ILE A 113 -12.17 2.71 9.94
N LEU A 114 -13.16 3.53 10.32
CA LEU A 114 -12.92 4.90 10.79
C LEU A 114 -12.09 4.94 12.09
N SER A 115 -12.20 3.92 12.92
CA SER A 115 -11.46 3.80 14.19
C SER A 115 -10.03 3.25 14.03
N LEU A 116 -9.62 2.84 12.84
CA LEU A 116 -8.25 2.39 12.60
C LEU A 116 -7.24 3.52 12.90
N PRO A 117 -6.04 3.19 13.40
CA PRO A 117 -5.00 4.20 13.57
C PRO A 117 -4.64 4.84 12.24
N THR A 118 -4.34 6.13 12.27
CA THR A 118 -3.85 6.85 11.09
C THR A 118 -2.41 6.44 10.83
N ILE A 119 -2.14 6.00 9.62
CA ILE A 119 -0.77 5.70 9.15
C ILE A 119 -0.11 7.06 8.83
N LYS A 120 1.01 7.31 9.48
CA LYS A 120 1.80 8.53 9.28
C LYS A 120 3.14 8.19 8.70
#